data_1edfab8f7ef76ea9270a3ac804171ea4
#
_entry.id   1edfab8f7ef76ea9270a3ac804171ea4
#
_cell.length_a   1.000
_cell.length_b   1.000
_cell.length_c   1.000
_cell.angle_alpha   90.00
_cell.angle_beta   90.00
_cell.angle_gamma   90.00
#
_symmetry.space_group_name_H-M   'P 1'
#
loop_
_entity.id
_entity.type
_entity.pdbx_description
1 polymer ?
#
loop_
_entity_poly.entity_id
_entity_poly.type
_entity_poly.pdbx_seq_one_letter_code
_entity_poly.pdbx_strand_id
1 'polypeptide(L)'
;MPRDKTESHKRIVEAAKKEFLEYGFAEASLRRIAAAAGIQVSGLYKHFAGKEEMFEALVEPAVEGFFSLYSEIEGEYFDEIEKTDDDCRFESEQEIVRAMGYIYDHIDEFNLIINKSAGTKYENFKHRIAELDEEVTLRYIEELKKAGYPVKEYKKKEFHLLVTAYTEAVFQAVAHGFTREEAMHYANTLEEFYTPAWKAWFGIM
;
A
#
# COMPACT_ATOMS: atom_id res chain seq x y z
N MET A 1 -2.10 42.69 -5.66
CA MET A 1 -2.15 41.91 -4.42
C MET A 1 -1.16 40.78 -4.59
N PRO A 2 -0.28 40.48 -3.61
CA PRO A 2 0.55 39.29 -3.66
C PRO A 2 -0.43 38.07 -3.65
N ARG A 3 -0.33 37.22 -4.69
CA ARG A 3 -1.07 35.94 -4.69
C ARG A 3 -0.61 35.13 -3.47
N ASP A 4 -1.55 34.66 -2.67
CA ASP A 4 -1.26 33.84 -1.51
C ASP A 4 -0.48 32.60 -1.96
N LYS A 5 0.71 32.41 -1.40
CA LYS A 5 1.61 31.29 -1.73
C LYS A 5 0.93 29.96 -1.46
N THR A 6 0.11 29.90 -0.41
CA THR A 6 -0.67 28.70 -0.01
C THR A 6 -1.72 28.36 -1.05
N GLU A 7 -2.46 29.36 -1.56
CA GLU A 7 -3.50 29.13 -2.57
C GLU A 7 -2.90 28.68 -3.91
N SER A 8 -1.76 29.26 -4.28
CA SER A 8 -1.03 28.84 -5.49
C SER A 8 -0.50 27.42 -5.36
N HIS A 9 0.00 27.03 -4.19
CA HIS A 9 0.46 25.67 -3.92
C HIS A 9 -0.66 24.65 -4.08
N LYS A 10 -1.83 24.87 -3.49
CA LYS A 10 -3.01 24.00 -3.62
C LYS A 10 -3.40 23.76 -5.08
N ARG A 11 -3.49 24.85 -5.88
CA ARG A 11 -3.83 24.75 -7.31
C ARG A 11 -2.80 23.95 -8.10
N ILE A 12 -1.50 24.05 -7.75
CA ILE A 12 -0.45 23.25 -8.38
C ILE A 12 -0.64 21.79 -8.06
N VAL A 13 -0.84 21.44 -6.78
CA VAL A 13 -1.05 20.06 -6.32
C VAL A 13 -2.27 19.43 -7.01
N GLU A 14 -3.40 20.16 -7.08
CA GLU A 14 -4.61 19.68 -7.78
C GLU A 14 -4.38 19.48 -9.29
N ALA A 15 -3.67 20.41 -9.93
CA ALA A 15 -3.34 20.29 -11.35
C ALA A 15 -2.37 19.14 -11.61
N ALA A 16 -1.38 18.94 -10.74
CA ALA A 16 -0.43 17.83 -10.81
C ALA A 16 -1.13 16.48 -10.61
N LYS A 17 -2.03 16.38 -9.62
CA LYS A 17 -2.82 15.16 -9.38
C LYS A 17 -3.61 14.75 -10.62
N LYS A 18 -4.34 15.67 -11.24
CA LYS A 18 -5.11 15.42 -12.48
C LYS A 18 -4.21 14.98 -13.63
N GLU A 19 -3.10 15.68 -13.82
CA GLU A 19 -2.14 15.36 -14.87
C GLU A 19 -1.54 13.98 -14.71
N PHE A 20 -1.12 13.60 -13.49
CA PHE A 20 -0.53 12.29 -13.25
C PHE A 20 -1.57 11.16 -13.34
N LEU A 21 -2.80 11.38 -12.88
CA LEU A 21 -3.88 10.38 -13.03
C LEU A 21 -4.21 10.13 -14.50
N GLU A 22 -4.20 11.16 -15.34
CA GLU A 22 -4.52 11.04 -16.76
C GLU A 22 -3.38 10.42 -17.56
N TYR A 23 -2.15 10.96 -17.44
CA TYR A 23 -1.02 10.60 -18.32
C TYR A 23 0.02 9.70 -17.67
N GLY A 24 -0.03 9.48 -16.36
CA GLY A 24 1.04 8.84 -15.60
C GLY A 24 2.27 9.73 -15.41
N PHE A 25 3.16 9.34 -14.51
CA PHE A 25 4.36 10.12 -14.21
C PHE A 25 5.25 10.31 -15.44
N ALA A 26 5.53 9.26 -16.21
CA ALA A 26 6.45 9.32 -17.35
C ALA A 26 6.04 10.39 -18.37
N GLU A 27 4.75 10.42 -18.75
CA GLU A 27 4.20 11.28 -19.80
C GLU A 27 3.65 12.63 -19.27
N ALA A 28 3.65 12.85 -17.97
CA ALA A 28 3.18 14.09 -17.37
C ALA A 28 4.06 15.28 -17.74
N SER A 29 3.42 16.44 -17.98
CA SER A 29 4.04 17.66 -18.47
C SER A 29 3.93 18.83 -17.49
N LEU A 30 5.08 19.34 -17.02
CA LEU A 30 5.13 20.55 -16.20
C LEU A 30 4.46 21.76 -16.89
N ARG A 31 4.45 21.82 -18.24
CA ARG A 31 3.77 22.89 -18.97
C ARG A 31 2.25 22.76 -18.85
N ARG A 32 1.70 21.56 -18.94
CA ARG A 32 0.25 21.32 -18.77
C ARG A 32 -0.17 21.60 -17.32
N ILE A 33 0.63 21.13 -16.34
CA ILE A 33 0.38 21.43 -14.91
C ILE A 33 0.37 22.94 -14.67
N ALA A 34 1.37 23.69 -15.17
CA ALA A 34 1.44 25.13 -14.99
C ALA A 34 0.25 25.86 -15.62
N ALA A 35 -0.14 25.46 -16.84
CA ALA A 35 -1.30 26.03 -17.52
C ALA A 35 -2.60 25.76 -16.75
N ALA A 36 -2.81 24.54 -16.29
CA ALA A 36 -3.99 24.16 -15.48
C ALA A 36 -4.03 24.90 -14.13
N ALA A 37 -2.87 25.11 -13.49
CA ALA A 37 -2.76 25.89 -12.25
C ALA A 37 -2.87 27.39 -12.45
N GLY A 38 -2.92 27.89 -13.71
CA GLY A 38 -2.99 29.31 -14.04
C GLY A 38 -1.73 30.10 -13.69
N ILE A 39 -0.54 29.47 -13.84
CA ILE A 39 0.77 30.08 -13.56
C ILE A 39 1.75 29.81 -14.70
N GLN A 40 2.89 30.47 -14.66
CA GLN A 40 4.01 30.15 -15.56
C GLN A 40 4.83 29.00 -15.01
N VAL A 41 5.51 28.22 -15.88
CA VAL A 41 6.39 27.11 -15.49
C VAL A 41 7.46 27.52 -14.48
N SER A 42 8.03 28.72 -14.62
CA SER A 42 8.97 29.28 -13.63
C SER A 42 8.37 29.50 -12.24
N GLY A 43 7.03 29.60 -12.18
CA GLY A 43 6.29 29.68 -10.92
C GLY A 43 6.20 28.34 -10.21
N LEU A 44 6.16 27.21 -10.95
CA LEU A 44 6.18 25.87 -10.36
C LEU A 44 7.45 25.64 -9.54
N TYR A 45 8.60 26.01 -10.09
CA TYR A 45 9.91 25.82 -9.44
C TYR A 45 10.11 26.63 -8.14
N LYS A 46 9.16 27.53 -7.81
CA LYS A 46 9.13 28.18 -6.49
C LYS A 46 8.45 27.33 -5.40
N HIS A 47 7.74 26.27 -5.81
CA HIS A 47 6.97 25.39 -4.93
C HIS A 47 7.53 23.98 -4.91
N PHE A 48 8.05 23.48 -6.03
CA PHE A 48 8.57 22.13 -6.20
C PHE A 48 9.82 22.14 -7.07
N ALA A 49 10.83 21.36 -6.70
CA ALA A 49 12.08 21.27 -7.46
C ALA A 49 11.89 20.57 -8.82
N GLY A 50 10.85 19.75 -8.94
CA GLY A 50 10.56 19.04 -10.19
C GLY A 50 9.29 18.20 -10.13
N LYS A 51 9.12 17.39 -11.15
CA LYS A 51 7.97 16.48 -11.32
C LYS A 51 7.96 15.39 -10.24
N GLU A 52 9.13 14.92 -9.84
CA GLU A 52 9.33 13.91 -8.79
C GLU A 52 8.81 14.38 -7.45
N GLU A 53 9.19 15.59 -7.02
CA GLU A 53 8.74 16.16 -5.74
C GLU A 53 7.24 16.42 -5.73
N MET A 54 6.64 16.79 -6.86
CA MET A 54 5.18 16.92 -6.98
C MET A 54 4.47 15.58 -6.83
N PHE A 55 5.01 14.53 -7.46
CA PHE A 55 4.44 13.19 -7.36
C PHE A 55 4.57 12.64 -5.94
N GLU A 56 5.75 12.78 -5.35
CA GLU A 56 6.03 12.39 -3.96
C GLU A 56 5.09 13.10 -2.98
N ALA A 57 4.93 14.40 -3.09
CA ALA A 57 4.02 15.18 -2.23
C ALA A 57 2.55 14.73 -2.33
N LEU A 58 2.14 14.12 -3.44
CA LEU A 58 0.80 13.56 -3.61
C LEU A 58 0.66 12.19 -2.95
N VAL A 59 1.65 11.32 -3.07
CA VAL A 59 1.50 9.90 -2.68
C VAL A 59 2.11 9.55 -1.33
N GLU A 60 3.15 10.26 -0.89
CA GLU A 60 3.88 9.93 0.35
C GLU A 60 2.98 9.88 1.60
N PRO A 61 2.03 10.82 1.82
CA PRO A 61 1.16 10.74 2.98
C PRO A 61 0.31 9.45 3.03
N ALA A 62 -0.16 8.97 1.87
CA ALA A 62 -0.91 7.72 1.78
C ALA A 62 -0.01 6.50 1.99
N VAL A 63 1.23 6.56 1.51
CA VAL A 63 2.24 5.50 1.72
C VAL A 63 2.63 5.41 3.19
N GLU A 64 2.93 6.54 3.84
CA GLU A 64 3.28 6.58 5.27
C GLU A 64 2.13 6.05 6.14
N GLY A 65 0.90 6.45 5.86
CA GLY A 65 -0.27 5.96 6.58
C GLY A 65 -0.53 4.46 6.34
N PHE A 66 -0.25 3.94 5.14
CA PHE A 66 -0.35 2.52 4.85
C PHE A 66 0.68 1.71 5.66
N PHE A 67 1.93 2.16 5.72
CA PHE A 67 2.94 1.52 6.56
C PHE A 67 2.64 1.62 8.06
N SER A 68 2.00 2.70 8.50
CA SER A 68 1.54 2.82 9.90
C SER A 68 0.46 1.80 10.23
N LEU A 69 -0.54 1.63 9.34
CA LEU A 69 -1.56 0.59 9.46
C LEU A 69 -0.94 -0.81 9.44
N TYR A 70 0.03 -1.04 8.55
CA TYR A 70 0.74 -2.32 8.48
C TYR A 70 1.45 -2.65 9.79
N SER A 71 2.15 -1.68 10.37
CA SER A 71 2.84 -1.86 11.66
C SER A 71 1.87 -2.08 12.83
N GLU A 72 0.68 -1.49 12.79
CA GLU A 72 -0.38 -1.75 13.78
C GLU A 72 -0.86 -3.21 13.70
N ILE A 73 -1.19 -3.68 12.48
CA ILE A 73 -1.62 -5.06 12.23
C ILE A 73 -0.51 -6.05 12.64
N GLU A 74 0.74 -5.77 12.27
CA GLU A 74 1.89 -6.57 12.68
C GLU A 74 1.96 -6.70 14.21
N GLY A 75 1.83 -5.58 14.93
CA GLY A 75 1.87 -5.57 16.40
C GLY A 75 0.78 -6.46 17.00
N GLU A 76 -0.43 -6.43 16.47
CA GLU A 76 -1.55 -7.27 16.91
C GLU A 76 -1.21 -8.77 16.80
N TYR A 77 -0.59 -9.21 15.69
CA TYR A 77 -0.18 -10.60 15.51
C TYR A 77 0.88 -11.06 16.51
N PHE A 78 1.86 -10.20 16.83
CA PHE A 78 2.88 -10.57 17.82
C PHE A 78 2.31 -10.57 19.23
N ASP A 79 1.42 -9.64 19.59
CA ASP A 79 0.73 -9.59 20.86
C ASP A 79 -0.13 -10.84 21.11
N GLU A 80 -0.71 -11.43 20.05
CA GLU A 80 -1.51 -12.65 20.15
C GLU A 80 -0.68 -13.89 20.52
N ILE A 81 0.59 -13.97 20.12
CA ILE A 81 1.47 -15.09 20.48
C ILE A 81 1.73 -15.09 22.01
N GLU A 82 1.79 -13.91 22.64
CA GLU A 82 2.07 -13.76 24.07
C GLU A 82 0.84 -14.09 24.95
N LYS A 83 -0.38 -14.08 24.38
CA LYS A 83 -1.60 -14.41 25.13
C LYS A 83 -1.64 -15.91 25.42
N THR A 84 -1.82 -16.25 26.69
CA THR A 84 -1.85 -17.63 27.18
C THR A 84 -3.23 -18.29 27.13
N ASP A 85 -4.28 -17.55 26.76
CA ASP A 85 -5.66 -18.05 26.76
C ASP A 85 -5.99 -18.70 25.39
N ASP A 86 -6.35 -19.98 25.41
CA ASP A 86 -6.54 -20.81 24.22
C ASP A 86 -7.74 -20.38 23.34
N ASP A 87 -8.66 -19.56 23.89
CA ASP A 87 -9.94 -19.23 23.24
C ASP A 87 -9.90 -17.95 22.37
N CYS A 88 -8.81 -17.15 22.43
CA CYS A 88 -8.74 -15.85 21.76
C CYS A 88 -7.57 -15.70 20.77
N ARG A 89 -6.89 -16.79 20.40
CA ARG A 89 -5.71 -16.71 19.52
C ARG A 89 -6.11 -16.60 18.05
N PHE A 90 -5.50 -15.64 17.37
CA PHE A 90 -5.63 -15.41 15.92
C PHE A 90 -7.01 -14.90 15.47
N GLU A 91 -7.63 -14.08 16.32
CA GLU A 91 -8.85 -13.33 15.99
C GLU A 91 -8.58 -12.01 15.22
N SER A 92 -7.32 -11.62 15.01
CA SER A 92 -7.00 -10.49 14.12
C SER A 92 -7.29 -10.86 12.67
N GLU A 93 -8.54 -11.28 12.47
CA GLU A 93 -9.13 -11.52 11.17
C GLU A 93 -9.41 -10.16 10.52
N GLN A 94 -9.22 -10.08 9.21
CA GLN A 94 -9.51 -8.92 8.36
C GLN A 94 -8.34 -7.98 8.07
N GLU A 95 -7.09 -8.43 8.11
CA GLU A 95 -5.96 -7.61 7.68
C GLU A 95 -6.11 -7.12 6.24
N ILE A 96 -6.56 -8.02 5.32
CA ILE A 96 -6.78 -7.69 3.91
C ILE A 96 -7.94 -6.69 3.79
N VAL A 97 -9.01 -6.88 4.56
CA VAL A 97 -10.16 -5.97 4.56
C VAL A 97 -9.76 -4.60 5.10
N ARG A 98 -8.96 -4.52 6.17
CA ARG A 98 -8.43 -3.27 6.71
C ARG A 98 -7.51 -2.56 5.72
N ALA A 99 -6.56 -3.30 5.13
CA ALA A 99 -5.66 -2.79 4.10
C ALA A 99 -6.42 -2.29 2.88
N MET A 100 -7.40 -3.05 2.38
CA MET A 100 -8.24 -2.66 1.25
C MET A 100 -9.08 -1.44 1.57
N GLY A 101 -9.65 -1.35 2.78
CA GLY A 101 -10.37 -0.17 3.25
C GLY A 101 -9.51 1.08 3.16
N TYR A 102 -8.29 1.03 3.70
CA TYR A 102 -7.32 2.13 3.65
C TYR A 102 -6.93 2.49 2.20
N ILE A 103 -6.63 1.50 1.37
CA ILE A 103 -6.30 1.71 -0.05
C ILE A 103 -7.43 2.47 -0.76
N TYR A 104 -8.68 2.13 -0.50
CA TYR A 104 -9.82 2.76 -1.13
C TYR A 104 -10.25 4.09 -0.49
N ASP A 105 -9.83 4.37 0.73
CA ASP A 105 -9.92 5.72 1.31
C ASP A 105 -8.92 6.69 0.64
N HIS A 106 -7.84 6.14 0.03
CA HIS A 106 -6.78 6.85 -0.69
C HIS A 106 -6.64 6.36 -2.14
N ILE A 107 -7.77 6.06 -2.81
CA ILE A 107 -7.75 5.35 -4.10
C ILE A 107 -7.00 6.10 -5.21
N ASP A 108 -7.08 7.42 -5.24
CA ASP A 108 -6.36 8.22 -6.24
C ASP A 108 -4.84 8.07 -6.07
N GLU A 109 -4.36 8.15 -4.82
CA GLU A 109 -2.95 8.01 -4.48
C GLU A 109 -2.45 6.57 -4.79
N PHE A 110 -3.23 5.55 -4.43
CA PHE A 110 -2.88 4.17 -4.78
C PHE A 110 -2.98 3.88 -6.28
N ASN A 111 -3.91 4.51 -7.00
CA ASN A 111 -3.93 4.42 -8.46
C ASN A 111 -2.68 5.05 -9.08
N LEU A 112 -2.20 6.18 -8.54
CA LEU A 112 -0.93 6.77 -8.95
C LEU A 112 0.24 5.81 -8.70
N ILE A 113 0.31 5.21 -7.50
CA ILE A 113 1.40 4.30 -7.10
C ILE A 113 1.39 3.02 -7.95
N ILE A 114 0.24 2.39 -8.13
CA ILE A 114 0.14 1.05 -8.74
C ILE A 114 0.16 1.12 -10.27
N ASN A 115 -0.50 2.11 -10.87
CA ASN A 115 -0.73 2.15 -12.31
C ASN A 115 0.05 3.26 -13.03
N LYS A 116 0.58 4.26 -12.33
CA LYS A 116 1.05 5.51 -12.93
C LYS A 116 2.45 5.95 -12.48
N SER A 117 3.15 5.14 -11.68
CA SER A 117 4.42 5.52 -11.02
C SER A 117 5.69 5.17 -11.81
N ALA A 118 5.58 4.62 -13.04
CA ALA A 118 6.74 4.23 -13.84
C ALA A 118 7.78 5.36 -13.95
N GLY A 119 9.03 5.07 -13.59
CA GLY A 119 10.14 6.03 -13.53
C GLY A 119 10.25 6.80 -12.21
N THR A 120 9.48 6.47 -11.19
CA THR A 120 9.61 7.02 -9.83
C THR A 120 10.17 6.01 -8.84
N LYS A 121 10.49 6.43 -7.62
CA LYS A 121 10.85 5.52 -6.50
C LYS A 121 9.72 4.56 -6.10
N TYR A 122 8.48 4.80 -6.55
CA TYR A 122 7.30 3.99 -6.24
C TYR A 122 7.01 2.90 -7.29
N GLU A 123 7.74 2.87 -8.39
CA GLU A 123 7.54 1.89 -9.48
C GLU A 123 7.52 0.45 -8.97
N ASN A 124 8.35 0.14 -7.97
CA ASN A 124 8.47 -1.18 -7.36
C ASN A 124 7.71 -1.30 -6.01
N PHE A 125 6.68 -0.48 -5.78
CA PHE A 125 5.98 -0.43 -4.49
C PHE A 125 5.45 -1.80 -4.05
N LYS A 126 4.77 -2.53 -4.93
CA LYS A 126 4.24 -3.88 -4.62
C LYS A 126 5.34 -4.87 -4.22
N HIS A 127 6.47 -4.82 -4.92
CA HIS A 127 7.61 -5.67 -4.59
C HIS A 127 8.19 -5.35 -3.20
N ARG A 128 8.30 -4.07 -2.86
CA ARG A 128 8.73 -3.64 -1.52
C ARG A 128 7.78 -4.10 -0.41
N ILE A 129 6.47 -4.09 -0.68
CA ILE A 129 5.49 -4.63 0.28
C ILE A 129 5.68 -6.14 0.42
N ALA A 130 5.86 -6.89 -0.70
CA ALA A 130 6.09 -8.32 -0.63
C ALA A 130 7.38 -8.68 0.12
N GLU A 131 8.46 -7.90 -0.02
CA GLU A 131 9.69 -8.07 0.75
C GLU A 131 9.46 -7.83 2.24
N LEU A 132 8.70 -6.79 2.59
CA LEU A 132 8.33 -6.50 3.97
C LEU A 132 7.45 -7.61 4.57
N ASP A 133 6.43 -8.05 3.84
CA ASP A 133 5.56 -9.18 4.23
C ASP A 133 6.38 -10.45 4.49
N GLU A 134 7.34 -10.76 3.61
CA GLU A 134 8.23 -11.91 3.79
C GLU A 134 9.04 -11.78 5.08
N GLU A 135 9.64 -10.61 5.32
CA GLU A 135 10.46 -10.35 6.53
C GLU A 135 9.64 -10.48 7.80
N VAL A 136 8.48 -9.84 7.86
CA VAL A 136 7.57 -9.87 9.01
C VAL A 136 7.06 -11.28 9.27
N THR A 137 6.61 -11.97 8.22
CA THR A 137 6.09 -13.34 8.36
C THR A 137 7.18 -14.32 8.81
N LEU A 138 8.43 -14.15 8.35
CA LEU A 138 9.54 -14.99 8.83
C LEU A 138 9.83 -14.76 10.32
N ARG A 139 9.79 -13.51 10.81
CA ARG A 139 9.90 -13.21 12.25
C ARG A 139 8.75 -13.83 13.04
N TYR A 140 7.53 -13.72 12.54
CA TYR A 140 6.35 -14.31 13.15
C TYR A 140 6.47 -15.83 13.26
N ILE A 141 6.91 -16.52 12.20
CA ILE A 141 7.19 -17.95 12.19
C ILE A 141 8.22 -18.36 13.27
N GLU A 142 9.27 -17.56 13.46
CA GLU A 142 10.26 -17.82 14.50
C GLU A 142 9.66 -17.75 15.91
N GLU A 143 8.82 -16.75 16.18
CA GLU A 143 8.14 -16.61 17.47
C GLU A 143 7.13 -17.75 17.70
N LEU A 144 6.36 -18.14 16.67
CA LEU A 144 5.47 -19.29 16.75
C LEU A 144 6.22 -20.58 17.09
N LYS A 145 7.38 -20.82 16.46
CA LYS A 145 8.21 -22.01 16.78
C LYS A 145 8.73 -21.98 18.22
N LYS A 146 9.14 -20.82 18.72
CA LYS A 146 9.55 -20.64 20.12
C LYS A 146 8.40 -20.91 21.09
N ALA A 147 7.18 -20.52 20.71
CA ALA A 147 5.95 -20.83 21.45
C ALA A 147 5.46 -22.27 21.33
N GLY A 148 6.12 -23.12 20.51
CA GLY A 148 5.83 -24.54 20.38
C GLY A 148 4.82 -24.92 19.29
N TYR A 149 4.46 -23.99 18.42
CA TYR A 149 3.56 -24.28 17.31
C TYR A 149 4.21 -25.17 16.25
N PRO A 150 3.48 -26.14 15.65
CA PRO A 150 4.01 -27.07 14.67
C PRO A 150 4.03 -26.44 13.25
N VAL A 151 4.76 -25.33 13.11
CA VAL A 151 4.89 -24.63 11.82
C VAL A 151 5.46 -25.57 10.77
N LYS A 152 4.84 -25.62 9.59
CA LYS A 152 5.31 -26.44 8.47
C LYS A 152 6.69 -25.98 7.99
N GLU A 153 7.53 -26.95 7.61
CA GLU A 153 8.77 -26.65 6.92
C GLU A 153 8.50 -26.06 5.53
N TYR A 154 9.31 -25.11 5.14
CA TYR A 154 9.22 -24.43 3.84
C TYR A 154 10.61 -24.27 3.22
N LYS A 155 10.65 -24.19 1.90
CA LYS A 155 11.82 -23.73 1.17
C LYS A 155 11.71 -22.23 0.93
N LYS A 156 12.76 -21.48 1.23
CA LYS A 156 12.76 -20.02 1.15
C LYS A 156 12.22 -19.49 -0.19
N LYS A 157 12.59 -20.11 -1.33
CA LYS A 157 12.10 -19.68 -2.65
C LYS A 157 10.61 -19.92 -2.85
N GLU A 158 10.07 -21.03 -2.33
CA GLU A 158 8.64 -21.32 -2.41
C GLU A 158 7.84 -20.34 -1.56
N PHE A 159 8.32 -20.05 -0.37
CA PHE A 159 7.72 -19.09 0.55
C PHE A 159 7.67 -17.69 -0.06
N HIS A 160 8.79 -17.21 -0.59
CA HIS A 160 8.87 -15.93 -1.30
C HIS A 160 7.82 -15.81 -2.42
N LEU A 161 7.63 -16.87 -3.23
CA LEU A 161 6.62 -16.86 -4.30
C LEU A 161 5.19 -16.81 -3.78
N LEU A 162 4.91 -17.48 -2.65
CA LEU A 162 3.57 -17.46 -2.03
C LEU A 162 3.25 -16.09 -1.46
N VAL A 163 4.19 -15.47 -0.73
CA VAL A 163 4.02 -14.12 -0.20
C VAL A 163 3.86 -13.10 -1.34
N THR A 164 4.70 -13.19 -2.38
CA THR A 164 4.58 -12.32 -3.54
C THR A 164 3.22 -12.46 -4.22
N ALA A 165 2.72 -13.69 -4.40
CA ALA A 165 1.41 -13.92 -5.02
C ALA A 165 0.26 -13.35 -4.16
N TYR A 166 0.36 -13.48 -2.85
CA TYR A 166 -0.59 -12.91 -1.89
C TYR A 166 -0.62 -11.38 -1.98
N THR A 167 0.54 -10.72 -1.87
CA THR A 167 0.66 -9.26 -1.97
C THR A 167 0.14 -8.76 -3.32
N GLU A 168 0.51 -9.41 -4.43
CA GLU A 168 -0.01 -9.06 -5.76
C GLU A 168 -1.54 -9.17 -5.81
N ALA A 169 -2.14 -10.21 -5.23
CA ALA A 169 -3.59 -10.38 -5.22
C ALA A 169 -4.31 -9.19 -4.56
N VAL A 170 -3.79 -8.66 -3.45
CA VAL A 170 -4.39 -7.49 -2.77
C VAL A 170 -4.45 -6.27 -3.69
N PHE A 171 -3.37 -5.98 -4.43
CA PHE A 171 -3.31 -4.79 -5.29
C PHE A 171 -4.00 -4.95 -6.65
N GLN A 172 -4.48 -6.16 -7.02
CA GLN A 172 -5.20 -6.37 -8.27
C GLN A 172 -6.50 -5.57 -8.35
N ALA A 173 -7.19 -5.34 -7.24
CA ALA A 173 -8.40 -4.52 -7.22
C ALA A 173 -8.14 -3.10 -7.75
N VAL A 174 -7.03 -2.48 -7.34
CA VAL A 174 -6.62 -1.15 -7.85
C VAL A 174 -6.20 -1.24 -9.31
N ALA A 175 -5.39 -2.24 -9.66
CA ALA A 175 -4.89 -2.41 -11.03
C ALA A 175 -6.02 -2.61 -12.05
N HIS A 176 -7.11 -3.26 -11.65
CA HIS A 176 -8.27 -3.52 -12.49
C HIS A 176 -9.40 -2.47 -12.34
N GLY A 177 -9.21 -1.44 -11.54
CA GLY A 177 -10.15 -0.34 -11.40
C GLY A 177 -11.49 -0.74 -10.75
N PHE A 178 -11.45 -1.63 -9.77
CA PHE A 178 -12.64 -2.00 -9.00
C PHE A 178 -13.23 -0.78 -8.32
N THR A 179 -14.55 -0.77 -8.18
CA THR A 179 -15.24 0.15 -7.26
C THR A 179 -14.92 -0.24 -5.81
N ARG A 180 -15.17 0.67 -4.86
CA ARG A 180 -14.99 0.37 -3.44
C ARG A 180 -15.81 -0.87 -3.01
N GLU A 181 -17.05 -0.98 -3.46
CA GLU A 181 -17.91 -2.10 -3.13
C GLU A 181 -17.35 -3.43 -3.64
N GLU A 182 -16.93 -3.48 -4.91
CA GLU A 182 -16.29 -4.65 -5.53
C GLU A 182 -14.98 -5.02 -4.82
N ALA A 183 -14.17 -4.04 -4.46
CA ALA A 183 -12.90 -4.27 -3.78
C ALA A 183 -13.08 -4.79 -2.35
N MET A 184 -14.06 -4.28 -1.60
CA MET A 184 -14.37 -4.79 -0.25
C MET A 184 -14.93 -6.20 -0.30
N HIS A 185 -15.79 -6.52 -1.29
CA HIS A 185 -16.24 -7.89 -1.52
C HIS A 185 -15.06 -8.81 -1.86
N TYR A 186 -14.17 -8.36 -2.74
CA TYR A 186 -12.96 -9.11 -3.12
C TYR A 186 -12.00 -9.31 -1.94
N ALA A 187 -11.83 -8.30 -1.07
CA ALA A 187 -11.03 -8.41 0.14
C ALA A 187 -11.55 -9.53 1.07
N ASN A 188 -12.87 -9.60 1.29
CA ASN A 188 -13.46 -10.71 2.06
C ASN A 188 -13.21 -12.07 1.39
N THR A 189 -13.31 -12.15 0.06
CA THR A 189 -12.99 -13.39 -0.69
C THR A 189 -11.53 -13.79 -0.51
N LEU A 190 -10.59 -12.84 -0.51
CA LEU A 190 -9.18 -13.11 -0.25
C LEU A 190 -8.94 -13.61 1.18
N GLU A 191 -9.62 -13.01 2.17
CA GLU A 191 -9.57 -13.48 3.57
C GLU A 191 -10.04 -14.94 3.68
N GLU A 192 -11.20 -15.24 3.12
CA GLU A 192 -11.75 -16.60 3.11
C GLU A 192 -10.83 -17.62 2.44
N PHE A 193 -10.07 -17.17 1.43
CA PHE A 193 -9.17 -18.04 0.65
C PHE A 193 -7.79 -18.22 1.31
N TYR A 194 -7.15 -17.12 1.75
CA TYR A 194 -5.77 -17.15 2.22
C TYR A 194 -5.64 -17.43 3.71
N THR A 195 -6.52 -16.90 4.55
CA THR A 195 -6.40 -17.04 6.02
C THR A 195 -6.39 -18.50 6.48
N PRO A 196 -7.27 -19.39 6.00
CA PRO A 196 -7.21 -20.81 6.38
C PRO A 196 -5.91 -21.50 5.92
N ALA A 197 -5.39 -21.11 4.75
CA ALA A 197 -4.15 -21.69 4.23
C ALA A 197 -2.95 -21.26 5.07
N TRP A 198 -2.86 -19.99 5.47
CA TRP A 198 -1.81 -19.50 6.36
C TRP A 198 -1.91 -20.10 7.76
N LYS A 199 -3.11 -20.14 8.36
CA LYS A 199 -3.37 -20.82 9.66
C LYS A 199 -2.90 -22.28 9.63
N ALA A 200 -3.25 -23.02 8.58
CA ALA A 200 -2.80 -24.40 8.41
C ALA A 200 -1.28 -24.52 8.23
N TRP A 201 -0.64 -23.53 7.62
CA TRP A 201 0.82 -23.51 7.45
C TRP A 201 1.53 -23.21 8.77
N PHE A 202 1.02 -22.27 9.54
CA PHE A 202 1.57 -21.88 10.84
C PHE A 202 1.27 -22.89 11.96
N GLY A 203 0.39 -23.86 11.73
CA GLY A 203 0.02 -24.84 12.73
C GLY A 203 -0.93 -24.29 13.80
N ILE A 204 -1.77 -23.34 13.42
CA ILE A 204 -2.70 -22.60 14.27
C ILE A 204 -4.15 -23.04 13.94
N MET A 205 -4.41 -24.31 13.87
CA MET A 205 -5.78 -24.84 13.63
C MET A 205 -6.40 -25.32 14.93
#